data_635dec687950523e0215a4bac6fb1a3c
#
_entry.id   635dec687950523e0215a4bac6fb1a3c
#
_cell.length_a   1.000
_cell.length_b   1.000
_cell.length_c   1.000
_cell.angle_alpha   90.00
_cell.angle_beta   90.00
_cell.angle_gamma   90.00
#
_symmetry.space_group_name_H-M   'P 1'
#
loop_
_entity.id
_entity.type
_entity.pdbx_description
1 polymer ?
#
loop_
_entity_poly.entity_id
_entity_poly.type
_entity_poly.pdbx_seq_one_letter_code
_entity_poly.pdbx_strand_id
1 'polypeptide(L)'
;MDILLSGAGLLVLAIPMGILALIVKMDSKGPVLFWQKRVGIHKQTFMMPKFRSMYTETPANMPTHMLSDPTRWITKSGRIMRKLSLDELPQLWSIFVGDMSVIGPRPALWNQEDLIAERDKYGANDVRPGLTGWAQINGRDELEIPVKAKLDGEYVEKMSFLFDCKCFFGTITAVLGSKGIVEGGTGEMNKEQAKK
;
A
#
# COMPACT_ATOMS: atom_id res chain seq x y z
N MET A 1 -0.90 -4.18 20.12
CA MET A 1 -1.53 -5.22 19.28
C MET A 1 -0.74 -5.46 18.00
N ASP A 2 -0.33 -4.42 17.32
CA ASP A 2 0.43 -4.46 16.07
C ASP A 2 1.69 -5.32 16.14
N ILE A 3 2.53 -5.14 17.17
CA ILE A 3 3.79 -5.90 17.35
C ILE A 3 3.51 -7.41 17.47
N LEU A 4 2.48 -7.80 18.24
CA LEU A 4 2.14 -9.22 18.42
C LEU A 4 1.62 -9.83 17.11
N LEU A 5 0.71 -9.13 16.42
CA LEU A 5 0.14 -9.60 15.17
C LEU A 5 1.19 -9.66 14.06
N SER A 6 2.03 -8.62 13.92
CA SER A 6 3.07 -8.60 12.90
C SER A 6 4.19 -9.59 13.21
N GLY A 7 4.59 -9.75 14.47
CA GLY A 7 5.57 -10.75 14.87
C GLY A 7 5.09 -12.17 14.60
N ALA A 8 3.84 -12.50 14.97
CA ALA A 8 3.23 -13.79 14.63
C ALA A 8 3.11 -13.97 13.11
N GLY A 9 2.69 -12.92 12.39
CA GLY A 9 2.61 -12.92 10.93
C GLY A 9 3.96 -13.19 10.27
N LEU A 10 5.02 -12.55 10.73
CA LEU A 10 6.39 -12.77 10.23
C LEU A 10 6.85 -14.22 10.44
N LEU A 11 6.55 -14.80 11.61
CA LEU A 11 6.90 -16.20 11.90
C LEU A 11 6.11 -17.18 11.02
N VAL A 12 4.78 -17.02 10.94
CA VAL A 12 3.90 -17.92 10.17
C VAL A 12 4.19 -17.80 8.65
N LEU A 13 4.44 -16.59 8.18
CA LEU A 13 4.66 -16.30 6.75
C LEU A 13 6.13 -16.38 6.34
N ALA A 14 7.06 -16.74 7.24
CA ALA A 14 8.49 -16.83 6.93
C ALA A 14 8.78 -17.76 5.75
N ILE A 15 8.18 -18.96 5.73
CA ILE A 15 8.36 -19.93 4.63
C ILE A 15 7.71 -19.43 3.33
N PRO A 16 6.43 -19.02 3.30
CA PRO A 16 5.83 -18.40 2.11
C PRO A 16 6.63 -17.21 1.59
N MET A 17 7.09 -16.31 2.46
CA MET A 17 7.92 -15.17 2.07
C MET A 17 9.27 -15.60 1.48
N GLY A 18 9.90 -16.64 2.02
CA GLY A 18 11.11 -17.24 1.46
C GLY A 18 10.89 -17.79 0.04
N ILE A 19 9.76 -18.46 -0.19
CA ILE A 19 9.37 -18.96 -1.52
C ILE A 19 9.16 -17.79 -2.48
N LEU A 20 8.43 -16.75 -2.07
CA LEU A 20 8.22 -15.54 -2.90
C LEU A 20 9.55 -14.85 -3.21
N ALA A 21 10.47 -14.78 -2.26
CA ALA A 21 11.80 -14.22 -2.45
C ALA A 21 12.58 -14.97 -3.56
N LEU A 22 12.53 -16.30 -3.55
CA LEU A 22 13.12 -17.13 -4.60
C LEU A 22 12.47 -16.89 -5.96
N ILE A 23 11.13 -16.85 -6.02
CA ILE A 23 10.38 -16.57 -7.25
C ILE A 23 10.80 -15.22 -7.84
N VAL A 24 10.85 -14.15 -7.01
CA VAL A 24 11.29 -12.81 -7.44
C VAL A 24 12.72 -12.84 -7.98
N LYS A 25 13.61 -13.59 -7.31
CA LYS A 25 15.01 -13.70 -7.73
C LYS A 25 15.19 -14.43 -9.03
N MET A 26 14.36 -15.43 -9.30
CA MET A 26 14.38 -16.22 -10.54
C MET A 26 13.72 -15.51 -11.71
N ASP A 27 12.68 -14.70 -11.45
CA ASP A 27 11.89 -14.02 -12.48
C ASP A 27 12.64 -12.84 -13.13
N SER A 28 13.46 -12.11 -12.36
CA SER A 28 14.22 -10.97 -12.90
C SER A 28 15.51 -10.70 -12.12
N LYS A 29 16.50 -10.09 -12.78
CA LYS A 29 17.78 -9.70 -12.16
C LYS A 29 17.56 -8.56 -11.16
N GLY A 30 18.30 -8.58 -10.03
CA GLY A 30 18.33 -7.51 -9.05
C GLY A 30 17.99 -7.95 -7.61
N PRO A 31 17.76 -7.01 -6.68
CA PRO A 31 17.41 -7.31 -5.28
C PRO A 31 16.01 -7.91 -5.16
N VAL A 32 15.77 -8.72 -4.13
CA VAL A 32 14.46 -9.31 -3.84
C VAL A 32 13.49 -8.27 -3.31
N LEU A 33 13.98 -7.37 -2.46
CA LEU A 33 13.19 -6.30 -1.85
C LEU A 33 13.42 -4.98 -2.59
N PHE A 34 12.37 -4.23 -2.71
CA PHE A 34 12.34 -2.83 -3.10
C PHE A 34 11.96 -1.98 -1.89
N TRP A 35 12.73 -0.93 -1.63
CA TRP A 35 12.50 0.00 -0.53
C TRP A 35 11.96 1.30 -1.08
N GLN A 36 10.85 1.76 -0.53
CA GLN A 36 10.18 2.97 -0.99
C GLN A 36 10.01 3.97 0.16
N LYS A 37 10.47 5.21 -0.06
CA LYS A 37 10.30 6.28 0.92
C LYS A 37 8.84 6.67 1.04
N ARG A 38 8.28 6.61 2.24
CA ARG A 38 6.89 6.88 2.55
C ARG A 38 6.75 7.85 3.71
N VAL A 39 5.58 8.49 3.79
CA VAL A 39 5.21 9.36 4.91
C VAL A 39 4.57 8.52 6.01
N GLY A 40 5.14 8.63 7.21
CA GLY A 40 4.66 8.04 8.45
C GLY A 40 3.94 9.05 9.34
N ILE A 41 3.81 8.71 10.63
CA ILE A 41 3.19 9.56 11.64
C ILE A 41 3.91 10.92 11.73
N HIS A 42 3.15 12.00 11.96
CA HIS A 42 3.65 13.38 12.05
C HIS A 42 4.50 13.80 10.84
N LYS A 43 4.19 13.24 9.67
CA LYS A 43 4.88 13.48 8.39
C LYS A 43 6.37 13.09 8.38
N GLN A 44 6.83 12.32 9.36
CA GLN A 44 8.17 11.73 9.34
C GLN A 44 8.25 10.68 8.23
N THR A 45 9.36 10.63 7.53
CA THR A 45 9.51 9.66 6.44
C THR A 45 10.23 8.41 6.90
N PHE A 46 9.80 7.25 6.39
CA PHE A 46 10.43 5.96 6.63
C PHE A 46 10.60 5.18 5.32
N MET A 47 11.44 4.13 5.36
CA MET A 47 11.68 3.26 4.22
C MET A 47 10.80 2.01 4.33
N MET A 48 9.84 1.87 3.43
CA MET A 48 8.86 0.79 3.41
C MET A 48 9.32 -0.35 2.49
N PRO A 49 9.51 -1.59 2.99
CA PRO A 49 9.91 -2.72 2.19
C PRO A 49 8.71 -3.32 1.42
N LYS A 50 8.98 -3.75 0.18
CA LYS A 50 8.08 -4.57 -0.64
C LYS A 50 8.88 -5.63 -1.38
N PHE A 51 8.27 -6.74 -1.76
CA PHE A 51 8.87 -7.57 -2.79
C PHE A 51 8.92 -6.79 -4.11
N ARG A 52 10.04 -6.92 -4.82
CA ARG A 52 10.18 -6.31 -6.13
C ARG A 52 9.22 -6.97 -7.12
N SER A 53 8.24 -6.21 -7.58
CA SER A 53 7.24 -6.63 -8.57
C SER A 53 7.43 -5.97 -9.94
N MET A 54 8.46 -5.11 -10.07
CA MET A 54 8.81 -4.40 -11.31
C MET A 54 10.29 -4.61 -11.64
N TYR A 55 10.65 -4.43 -12.92
CA TYR A 55 12.03 -4.50 -13.36
C TYR A 55 12.87 -3.37 -12.75
N THR A 56 14.18 -3.60 -12.59
CA THR A 56 15.11 -2.64 -11.96
C THR A 56 15.30 -1.37 -12.78
N GLU A 57 15.06 -1.44 -14.07
CA GLU A 57 15.13 -0.33 -15.02
C GLU A 57 13.93 0.64 -14.90
N THR A 58 12.92 0.29 -14.11
CA THR A 58 11.75 1.14 -13.86
C THR A 58 12.18 2.43 -13.14
N PRO A 59 11.72 3.62 -13.57
CA PRO A 59 12.02 4.87 -12.87
C PRO A 59 11.59 4.84 -11.40
N ALA A 60 12.56 4.80 -10.47
CA ALA A 60 12.31 4.54 -9.05
C ALA A 60 11.49 5.64 -8.34
N ASN A 61 11.60 6.89 -8.81
CA ASN A 61 10.96 8.05 -8.18
C ASN A 61 9.63 8.45 -8.84
N MET A 62 9.17 7.67 -9.82
CA MET A 62 7.93 7.93 -10.52
C MET A 62 6.84 7.01 -9.98
N PRO A 63 5.71 7.55 -9.49
CA PRO A 63 4.56 6.74 -9.11
C PRO A 63 4.08 5.89 -10.31
N THR A 64 3.63 4.68 -10.05
CA THR A 64 3.21 3.73 -11.11
C THR A 64 2.13 4.31 -12.05
N HIS A 65 1.25 5.19 -11.52
CA HIS A 65 0.19 5.84 -12.31
C HIS A 65 0.70 6.94 -13.26
N MET A 66 1.93 7.42 -13.08
CA MET A 66 2.56 8.39 -13.98
C MET A 66 3.37 7.73 -15.10
N LEU A 67 3.51 6.41 -15.09
CA LEU A 67 4.15 5.67 -16.17
C LEU A 67 3.20 5.58 -17.38
N SER A 68 3.70 5.89 -18.56
CA SER A 68 2.91 5.84 -19.81
C SER A 68 2.35 4.45 -20.15
N ASP A 69 3.04 3.39 -19.71
CA ASP A 69 2.58 1.99 -19.82
C ASP A 69 3.15 1.20 -18.62
N PRO A 70 2.46 1.19 -17.47
CA PRO A 70 2.93 0.50 -16.27
C PRO A 70 3.13 -0.99 -16.48
N THR A 71 2.35 -1.61 -17.37
CA THR A 71 2.34 -3.06 -17.57
C THR A 71 3.65 -3.59 -18.14
N ARG A 72 4.38 -2.77 -18.89
CA ARG A 72 5.70 -3.12 -19.46
C ARG A 72 6.77 -3.28 -18.39
N TRP A 73 6.61 -2.60 -17.27
CA TRP A 73 7.59 -2.59 -16.18
C TRP A 73 7.33 -3.65 -15.13
N ILE A 74 6.15 -4.30 -15.16
CA ILE A 74 5.76 -5.31 -14.17
C ILE A 74 6.28 -6.67 -14.61
N THR A 75 6.99 -7.37 -13.69
CA THR A 75 7.49 -8.72 -13.93
C THR A 75 6.34 -9.73 -13.99
N LYS A 76 6.59 -10.95 -14.50
CA LYS A 76 5.56 -11.99 -14.59
C LYS A 76 5.03 -12.39 -13.21
N SER A 77 5.94 -12.65 -12.27
CA SER A 77 5.56 -12.92 -10.87
C SER A 77 4.97 -11.70 -10.18
N GLY A 78 5.50 -10.51 -10.50
CA GLY A 78 5.02 -9.23 -10.00
C GLY A 78 3.54 -9.01 -10.27
N ARG A 79 3.04 -9.36 -11.44
CA ARG A 79 1.62 -9.26 -11.80
C ARG A 79 0.72 -10.07 -10.85
N ILE A 80 1.13 -11.29 -10.54
CA ILE A 80 0.38 -12.17 -9.62
C ILE A 80 0.47 -11.62 -8.19
N MET A 81 1.68 -11.26 -7.75
CA MET A 81 1.91 -10.73 -6.40
C MET A 81 1.10 -9.46 -6.15
N ARG A 82 1.09 -8.52 -7.09
CA ARG A 82 0.31 -7.26 -6.98
C ARG A 82 -1.19 -7.53 -6.91
N LYS A 83 -1.70 -8.42 -7.77
CA LYS A 83 -3.12 -8.81 -7.76
C LYS A 83 -3.57 -9.38 -6.42
N LEU A 84 -2.69 -10.14 -5.76
CA LEU A 84 -2.97 -10.78 -4.47
C LEU A 84 -2.40 -9.99 -3.27
N SER A 85 -1.81 -8.81 -3.51
CA SER A 85 -1.12 -7.98 -2.51
C SER A 85 0.01 -8.71 -1.75
N LEU A 86 0.57 -9.78 -2.33
CA LEU A 86 1.66 -10.55 -1.73
C LEU A 86 3.00 -9.78 -1.73
N ASP A 87 3.15 -8.81 -2.63
CA ASP A 87 4.31 -7.93 -2.65
C ASP A 87 4.39 -7.01 -1.42
N GLU A 88 3.30 -6.85 -0.69
CA GLU A 88 3.22 -6.02 0.51
C GLU A 88 3.54 -6.77 1.81
N LEU A 89 3.68 -8.10 1.79
CA LEU A 89 3.99 -8.91 2.99
C LEU A 89 5.23 -8.44 3.77
N PRO A 90 6.33 -7.97 3.14
CA PRO A 90 7.48 -7.45 3.88
C PRO A 90 7.15 -6.22 4.76
N GLN A 91 6.03 -5.52 4.52
CA GLN A 91 5.60 -4.39 5.36
C GLN A 91 5.24 -4.83 6.80
N LEU A 92 5.01 -6.12 7.05
CA LEU A 92 4.90 -6.66 8.41
C LEU A 92 6.11 -6.31 9.27
N TRP A 93 7.30 -6.17 8.66
CA TRP A 93 8.49 -5.68 9.33
C TRP A 93 8.32 -4.22 9.78
N SER A 94 7.80 -3.34 8.92
CA SER A 94 7.54 -1.94 9.27
C SER A 94 6.51 -1.79 10.40
N ILE A 95 5.53 -2.70 10.47
CA ILE A 95 4.58 -2.75 11.58
C ILE A 95 5.28 -3.23 12.85
N PHE A 96 6.13 -4.25 12.77
CA PHE A 96 6.83 -4.82 13.89
C PHE A 96 7.78 -3.82 14.55
N VAL A 97 8.50 -3.01 13.76
CA VAL A 97 9.41 -1.97 14.27
C VAL A 97 8.69 -0.67 14.67
N GLY A 98 7.39 -0.54 14.38
CA GLY A 98 6.54 0.57 14.81
C GLY A 98 6.43 1.74 13.85
N ASP A 99 6.96 1.63 12.63
CA ASP A 99 6.78 2.65 11.57
C ASP A 99 5.35 2.68 11.03
N MET A 100 4.66 1.53 11.08
CA MET A 100 3.31 1.33 10.57
C MET A 100 2.41 0.64 11.62
N SER A 101 1.12 0.62 11.36
CA SER A 101 0.10 -0.18 12.03
C SER A 101 -0.51 -1.18 11.05
N VAL A 102 -1.21 -2.19 11.56
CA VAL A 102 -2.03 -3.09 10.72
C VAL A 102 -3.15 -2.29 10.05
N ILE A 103 -3.84 -1.44 10.82
CA ILE A 103 -4.95 -0.61 10.35
C ILE A 103 -4.58 0.87 10.45
N GLY A 104 -4.87 1.63 9.42
CA GLY A 104 -4.62 3.07 9.36
C GLY A 104 -4.68 3.64 7.94
N PRO A 105 -4.50 4.96 7.78
CA PRO A 105 -4.35 5.58 6.47
C PRO A 105 -3.16 4.98 5.70
N ARG A 106 -3.34 4.66 4.40
CA ARG A 106 -2.24 4.11 3.60
C ARG A 106 -1.07 5.10 3.49
N PRO A 107 0.19 4.69 3.71
CA PRO A 107 1.32 5.61 3.67
C PRO A 107 1.42 6.33 2.32
N ALA A 108 1.37 7.66 2.32
CA ALA A 108 1.57 8.47 1.13
C ALA A 108 3.01 8.36 0.60
N LEU A 109 3.22 8.58 -0.69
CA LEU A 109 4.58 8.79 -1.20
C LEU A 109 5.13 10.09 -0.63
N TRP A 110 6.43 10.13 -0.40
CA TRP A 110 7.10 11.31 0.19
C TRP A 110 6.93 12.61 -0.63
N ASN A 111 6.67 12.48 -1.93
CA ASN A 111 6.45 13.57 -2.89
C ASN A 111 4.97 13.76 -3.28
N GLN A 112 4.05 13.17 -2.54
CA GLN A 112 2.60 13.28 -2.74
C GLN A 112 2.05 14.41 -1.87
N GLU A 113 2.52 15.65 -2.13
CA GLU A 113 2.25 16.83 -1.29
C GLU A 113 0.76 17.19 -1.23
N ASP A 114 0.02 16.97 -2.32
CA ASP A 114 -1.41 17.18 -2.44
C ASP A 114 -2.22 16.30 -1.45
N LEU A 115 -1.93 15.00 -1.41
CA LEU A 115 -2.58 14.09 -0.46
C LEU A 115 -2.17 14.40 0.99
N ILE A 116 -0.90 14.74 1.22
CA ILE A 116 -0.40 15.08 2.57
C ILE A 116 -1.10 16.33 3.09
N ALA A 117 -1.19 17.37 2.26
CA ALA A 117 -1.86 18.62 2.63
C ALA A 117 -3.38 18.42 2.85
N GLU A 118 -4.03 17.60 2.03
CA GLU A 118 -5.46 17.32 2.20
C GLU A 118 -5.73 16.55 3.50
N ARG A 119 -4.86 15.60 3.88
CA ARG A 119 -4.93 14.83 5.13
C ARG A 119 -4.72 15.68 6.39
N ASP A 120 -3.96 16.78 6.31
CA ASP A 120 -3.77 17.70 7.43
C ASP A 120 -5.10 18.26 7.92
N LYS A 121 -6.08 18.47 7.04
CA LYS A 121 -7.42 18.98 7.38
C LYS A 121 -8.21 18.04 8.30
N TYR A 122 -7.83 16.77 8.33
CA TYR A 122 -8.55 15.71 9.04
C TYR A 122 -7.69 15.02 10.11
N GLY A 123 -6.48 15.50 10.39
CA GLY A 123 -5.57 14.89 11.36
C GLY A 123 -5.06 13.49 10.95
N ALA A 124 -5.22 13.11 9.68
CA ALA A 124 -4.86 11.78 9.21
C ALA A 124 -3.35 11.55 9.08
N ASN A 125 -2.54 12.62 9.18
CA ASN A 125 -1.07 12.53 9.25
C ASN A 125 -0.55 12.34 10.69
N ASP A 126 -1.41 12.46 11.72
CA ASP A 126 -1.04 12.38 13.13
C ASP A 126 -1.24 10.97 13.72
N VAL A 127 -1.63 10.01 12.89
CA VAL A 127 -1.73 8.60 13.23
C VAL A 127 -0.72 7.77 12.43
N ARG A 128 -0.37 6.56 12.94
CA ARG A 128 0.49 5.64 12.20
C ARG A 128 -0.21 5.20 10.91
N PRO A 129 0.51 5.21 9.78
CA PRO A 129 -0.04 4.68 8.54
C PRO A 129 -0.28 3.18 8.64
N GLY A 130 -1.32 2.68 7.96
CA GLY A 130 -1.73 1.29 7.98
C GLY A 130 -1.31 0.49 6.76
N LEU A 131 -1.16 -0.83 6.94
CA LEU A 131 -1.09 -1.78 5.84
C LEU A 131 -2.41 -1.79 5.08
N THR A 132 -3.51 -1.72 5.81
CA THR A 132 -4.86 -1.51 5.27
C THR A 132 -5.63 -0.50 6.13
N GLY A 133 -6.82 -0.06 5.69
CA GLY A 133 -7.63 0.91 6.41
C GLY A 133 -8.92 1.27 5.70
N TRP A 134 -9.62 2.26 6.24
CA TRP A 134 -10.96 2.60 5.80
C TRP A 134 -11.04 3.03 4.33
N ALA A 135 -10.13 3.88 3.87
CA ALA A 135 -10.07 4.29 2.46
C ALA A 135 -9.76 3.11 1.52
N GLN A 136 -8.89 2.16 1.96
CA GLN A 136 -8.52 1.01 1.14
C GLN A 136 -9.70 0.06 0.89
N ILE A 137 -10.59 -0.13 1.86
CA ILE A 137 -11.76 -1.01 1.68
C ILE A 137 -12.94 -0.32 0.97
N ASN A 138 -12.89 1.01 0.83
CA ASN A 138 -13.96 1.82 0.22
C ASN A 138 -13.60 2.38 -1.17
N GLY A 139 -12.59 1.84 -1.86
CA GLY A 139 -12.27 2.23 -3.25
C GLY A 139 -10.77 2.30 -3.56
N ARG A 140 -9.90 2.24 -2.54
CA ARG A 140 -8.45 2.06 -2.71
C ARG A 140 -7.82 3.10 -3.65
N ASP A 141 -7.31 2.65 -4.82
CA ASP A 141 -6.57 3.48 -5.77
C ASP A 141 -7.50 4.28 -6.72
N GLU A 142 -8.78 3.92 -6.78
CA GLU A 142 -9.80 4.62 -7.60
C GLU A 142 -10.29 5.92 -6.96
N LEU A 143 -10.01 6.13 -5.67
CA LEU A 143 -10.48 7.31 -4.94
C LEU A 143 -9.70 8.57 -5.33
N GLU A 144 -10.42 9.64 -5.60
CA GLU A 144 -9.87 10.98 -5.71
C GLU A 144 -9.25 11.42 -4.37
N ILE A 145 -8.21 12.26 -4.41
CA ILE A 145 -7.47 12.68 -3.22
C ILE A 145 -8.35 13.25 -2.11
N PRO A 146 -9.31 14.18 -2.39
CA PRO A 146 -10.18 14.70 -1.33
C PRO A 146 -11.05 13.63 -0.67
N VAL A 147 -11.58 12.69 -1.47
CA VAL A 147 -12.41 11.59 -0.96
C VAL A 147 -11.57 10.63 -0.11
N LYS A 148 -10.36 10.32 -0.57
CA LYS A 148 -9.41 9.48 0.16
C LYS A 148 -9.04 10.10 1.50
N ALA A 149 -8.66 11.38 1.52
CA ALA A 149 -8.31 12.09 2.74
C ALA A 149 -9.48 12.20 3.72
N LYS A 150 -10.71 12.41 3.22
CA LYS A 150 -11.92 12.40 4.04
C LYS A 150 -12.16 11.04 4.69
N LEU A 151 -12.04 9.94 3.94
CA LEU A 151 -12.18 8.58 4.50
C LEU A 151 -11.08 8.27 5.52
N ASP A 152 -9.85 8.74 5.29
CA ASP A 152 -8.76 8.64 6.25
C ASP A 152 -9.09 9.43 7.53
N GLY A 153 -9.72 10.61 7.42
CA GLY A 153 -10.23 11.39 8.54
C GLY A 153 -11.36 10.69 9.30
N GLU A 154 -12.32 10.09 8.58
CA GLU A 154 -13.37 9.28 9.19
C GLU A 154 -12.81 8.10 10.00
N TYR A 155 -11.70 7.52 9.54
CA TYR A 155 -10.98 6.50 10.30
C TYR A 155 -10.45 7.08 11.61
N VAL A 156 -9.78 8.24 11.56
CA VAL A 156 -9.22 8.90 12.76
C VAL A 156 -10.30 9.18 13.79
N GLU A 157 -11.46 9.71 13.36
CA GLU A 157 -12.59 10.01 14.25
C GLU A 157 -13.21 8.77 14.88
N LYS A 158 -13.28 7.66 14.14
CA LYS A 158 -13.94 6.41 14.56
C LYS A 158 -12.98 5.36 15.11
N MET A 159 -11.69 5.71 15.23
CA MET A 159 -10.61 4.78 15.62
C MET A 159 -10.97 4.07 16.93
N SER A 160 -11.15 2.76 16.81
CA SER A 160 -11.49 1.86 17.92
C SER A 160 -11.18 0.42 17.51
N PHE A 161 -11.02 -0.46 18.49
CA PHE A 161 -10.80 -1.88 18.22
C PHE A 161 -11.85 -2.51 17.30
N LEU A 162 -13.13 -2.18 17.51
CA LEU A 162 -14.22 -2.71 16.67
C LEU A 162 -14.16 -2.15 15.24
N PHE A 163 -13.77 -0.90 15.08
CA PHE A 163 -13.62 -0.30 13.77
C PHE A 163 -12.40 -0.87 13.03
N ASP A 164 -11.32 -1.14 13.75
CA ASP A 164 -10.15 -1.85 13.20
C ASP A 164 -10.51 -3.26 12.74
N CYS A 165 -11.29 -4.01 13.53
CA CYS A 165 -11.82 -5.30 13.10
C CYS A 165 -12.66 -5.18 11.82
N LYS A 166 -13.52 -4.16 11.70
CA LYS A 166 -14.31 -3.89 10.50
C LYS A 166 -13.40 -3.65 9.28
N CYS A 167 -12.36 -2.84 9.42
CA CYS A 167 -11.37 -2.60 8.37
C CYS A 167 -10.63 -3.88 8.00
N PHE A 168 -10.21 -4.67 8.98
CA PHE A 168 -9.50 -5.93 8.76
C PHE A 168 -10.33 -6.93 7.95
N PHE A 169 -11.55 -7.22 8.38
CA PHE A 169 -12.44 -8.15 7.66
C PHE A 169 -12.88 -7.59 6.30
N GLY A 170 -13.10 -6.27 6.21
CA GLY A 170 -13.37 -5.59 4.94
C GLY A 170 -12.22 -5.75 3.93
N THR A 171 -10.98 -5.79 4.42
CA THR A 171 -9.81 -6.02 3.56
C THR A 171 -9.82 -7.41 2.93
N ILE A 172 -10.18 -8.43 3.69
CA ILE A 172 -10.26 -9.82 3.19
C ILE A 172 -11.23 -9.87 2.00
N THR A 173 -12.40 -9.25 2.13
CA THR A 173 -13.40 -9.21 1.05
C THR A 173 -12.93 -8.37 -0.14
N ALA A 174 -12.24 -7.25 0.09
CA ALA A 174 -11.71 -6.39 -0.96
C ALA A 174 -10.59 -7.09 -1.77
N VAL A 175 -9.67 -7.77 -1.09
CA VAL A 175 -8.57 -8.52 -1.74
C VAL A 175 -9.11 -9.71 -2.52
N LEU A 176 -10.00 -10.51 -1.95
CA LEU A 176 -10.60 -11.66 -2.63
C LEU A 176 -11.46 -11.23 -3.83
N GLY A 177 -12.14 -10.08 -3.73
CA GLY A 177 -12.93 -9.51 -4.83
C GLY A 177 -12.10 -8.79 -5.89
N SER A 178 -10.80 -8.62 -5.69
CA SER A 178 -9.89 -7.83 -6.55
C SER A 178 -10.45 -6.42 -6.87
N LYS A 179 -11.24 -5.85 -5.96
CA LYS A 179 -11.89 -4.54 -6.13
C LYS A 179 -10.90 -3.40 -5.87
N GLY A 180 -10.94 -2.37 -6.72
CA GLY A 180 -10.18 -1.13 -6.52
C GLY A 180 -8.67 -1.23 -6.77
N ILE A 181 -8.19 -2.30 -7.41
CA ILE A 181 -6.80 -2.42 -7.87
C ILE A 181 -6.73 -1.85 -9.29
N VAL A 182 -6.25 -0.62 -9.43
CA VAL A 182 -5.98 -0.01 -10.74
C VAL A 182 -4.47 0.08 -10.92
N GLU A 183 -3.95 -0.71 -11.85
CA GLU A 183 -2.56 -0.58 -12.26
C GLU A 183 -2.41 0.69 -13.10
N GLY A 184 -1.83 1.73 -12.49
CA GLY A 184 -1.47 2.96 -13.20
C GLY A 184 -2.49 4.09 -13.18
N GLY A 185 -3.53 4.08 -12.33
CA GLY A 185 -4.48 5.19 -12.28
C GLY A 185 -4.80 5.71 -10.87
N THR A 186 -4.93 7.02 -10.74
CA THR A 186 -5.85 7.65 -9.79
C THR A 186 -7.16 7.86 -10.56
N GLY A 187 -8.32 7.87 -9.88
CA GLY A 187 -9.65 7.99 -10.52
C GLY A 187 -9.83 9.12 -11.54
N GLU A 188 -8.95 10.11 -11.55
CA GLU A 188 -8.93 11.21 -12.54
C GLU A 188 -8.49 10.74 -13.94
N MET A 189 -7.51 9.83 -14.05
CA MET A 189 -7.01 9.37 -15.36
C MET A 189 -8.02 8.49 -16.10
N ASN A 190 -8.89 7.77 -15.39
CA ASN A 190 -9.94 6.97 -16.02
C ASN A 190 -11.02 7.81 -16.66
N LYS A 191 -11.26 9.05 -16.19
CA LYS A 191 -12.23 9.98 -16.81
C LYS A 191 -11.72 10.57 -18.13
N GLU A 192 -10.42 10.74 -18.31
CA GLU A 192 -9.84 11.25 -19.56
C GLU A 192 -9.71 10.16 -20.63
N GLN A 193 -9.43 8.91 -20.24
CA GLN A 193 -9.33 7.78 -21.17
C GLN A 193 -10.71 7.31 -21.65
N ALA A 194 -11.77 7.48 -20.87
CA ALA A 194 -13.15 7.17 -21.27
C ALA A 194 -13.78 8.23 -22.20
N LYS A 195 -13.09 9.38 -22.41
CA LYS A 195 -13.54 10.45 -23.31
C LYS A 195 -12.82 10.49 -24.67
N LYS A 196 -11.89 9.56 -24.91
CA LYS A 196 -11.22 9.34 -26.21
C LYS A 196 -11.66 8.01 -26.80
#